data_cedb82cfb7b69404aeadd9637907f7f4
#
_entry.id   cedb82cfb7b69404aeadd9637907f7f4
#
_cell.length_a   1.000
_cell.length_b   1.000
_cell.length_c   1.000
_cell.angle_alpha   90.00
_cell.angle_beta   90.00
_cell.angle_gamma   90.00
#
_symmetry.space_group_name_H-M   'P 1'
#
loop_
_entity.id
_entity.type
_entity.pdbx_description
1 polymer ?
#
loop_
_entity_poly.entity_id
_entity_poly.type
_entity_poly.pdbx_seq_one_letter_code
_entity_poly.pdbx_strand_id
1 'polypeptide(L)'
;AAGLSLWQRWSSVAHNGRMVAELPRLWGRAQGSTLGQTVQWRHPEHIDQALAHGKGLILLTPHVGCFEIVAQAYAERFGQTHPMTALYRPAKQAWLAEIMEHARNRPGLLTAPATLTGVRAMLRALKNGQCTGLLPDQVPPEGMGVWAPFFGRPAYTMTMAAKLAQQTGATIVLMRGERLSFWQRLRHGCQYIIHAEAASADLTQALATGDPAQSAAAINRAMEHLI
;
A
#
# COMPACT_ATOMS: atom_id res chain seq x y z
N ALA A 1 -7.41 29.45 -1.97
CA ALA A 1 -7.75 28.02 -2.03
C ALA A 1 -9.26 27.89 -2.00
N ALA A 2 -9.88 27.45 -3.09
CA ALA A 2 -11.32 27.15 -3.12
C ALA A 2 -11.57 26.05 -2.07
N GLY A 3 -12.36 26.37 -1.04
CA GLY A 3 -12.71 25.40 0.00
C GLY A 3 -13.55 24.28 -0.62
N LEU A 4 -13.41 23.06 -0.11
CA LEU A 4 -14.24 21.93 -0.50
C LEU A 4 -15.72 22.28 -0.33
N SER A 5 -16.56 21.98 -1.32
CA SER A 5 -18.01 22.13 -1.23
C SER A 5 -18.55 21.23 -0.09
N LEU A 6 -19.72 21.58 0.46
CA LEU A 6 -20.37 20.77 1.49
C LEU A 6 -20.57 19.32 1.02
N TRP A 7 -20.94 19.13 -0.25
CA TRP A 7 -21.07 17.80 -0.88
C TRP A 7 -19.77 17.00 -0.82
N GLN A 8 -18.63 17.61 -1.21
CA GLN A 8 -17.32 16.95 -1.18
C GLN A 8 -16.92 16.55 0.25
N ARG A 9 -17.23 17.41 1.25
CA ARG A 9 -16.98 17.10 2.68
C ARG A 9 -17.82 15.91 3.14
N TRP A 10 -19.12 15.89 2.86
CA TRP A 10 -20.00 14.78 3.20
C TRP A 10 -19.63 13.49 2.48
N SER A 11 -19.27 13.58 1.20
CA SER A 11 -18.77 12.42 0.44
C SER A 11 -17.51 11.84 1.07
N SER A 12 -16.54 12.67 1.46
CA SER A 12 -15.32 12.24 2.12
C SER A 12 -15.61 11.52 3.46
N VAL A 13 -16.49 12.09 4.29
CA VAL A 13 -16.91 11.44 5.55
C VAL A 13 -17.57 10.09 5.29
N ALA A 14 -18.46 10.02 4.30
CA ALA A 14 -19.13 8.77 3.94
C ALA A 14 -18.15 7.70 3.43
N HIS A 15 -17.15 8.07 2.64
CA HIS A 15 -16.11 7.15 2.16
C HIS A 15 -15.24 6.62 3.31
N ASN A 16 -14.84 7.49 4.25
CA ASN A 16 -14.12 7.07 5.46
C ASN A 16 -14.97 6.15 6.35
N GLY A 17 -16.26 6.47 6.55
CA GLY A 17 -17.19 5.63 7.29
C GLY A 17 -17.35 4.24 6.67
N ARG A 18 -17.41 4.14 5.34
CA ARG A 18 -17.45 2.84 4.64
C ARG A 18 -16.18 2.03 4.86
N MET A 19 -15.01 2.67 4.81
CA MET A 19 -13.75 1.98 5.08
C MET A 19 -13.77 1.37 6.49
N VAL A 20 -14.14 2.15 7.51
CA VAL A 20 -14.22 1.65 8.89
C VAL A 20 -15.24 0.51 9.03
N ALA A 21 -16.41 0.62 8.40
CA ALA A 21 -17.44 -0.40 8.43
C ALA A 21 -17.03 -1.73 7.74
N GLU A 22 -16.07 -1.70 6.83
CA GLU A 22 -15.54 -2.90 6.16
C GLU A 22 -14.49 -3.64 7.00
N LEU A 23 -13.79 -2.96 7.90
CA LEU A 23 -12.69 -3.55 8.69
C LEU A 23 -13.13 -4.80 9.47
N PRO A 24 -14.27 -4.84 10.19
CA PRO A 24 -14.68 -6.05 10.91
C PRO A 24 -14.82 -7.26 9.99
N ARG A 25 -15.35 -7.06 8.79
CA ARG A 25 -15.50 -8.14 7.80
C ARG A 25 -14.14 -8.62 7.28
N LEU A 26 -13.21 -7.70 7.00
CA LEU A 26 -11.89 -8.03 6.47
C LEU A 26 -11.00 -8.66 7.54
N TRP A 27 -11.04 -8.12 8.74
CA TRP A 27 -10.24 -8.59 9.87
C TRP A 27 -10.78 -9.89 10.48
N GLY A 28 -12.11 -10.08 10.51
CA GLY A 28 -12.76 -11.27 11.03
C GLY A 28 -12.77 -12.47 10.08
N ARG A 29 -12.12 -12.37 8.90
CA ARG A 29 -12.01 -13.51 7.99
C ARG A 29 -11.17 -14.62 8.62
N ALA A 30 -11.65 -15.88 8.49
CA ALA A 30 -10.88 -17.02 8.94
C ALA A 30 -9.51 -17.09 8.28
N GLN A 31 -8.50 -17.55 9.01
CA GLN A 31 -7.17 -17.80 8.47
C GLN A 31 -7.25 -18.85 7.34
N GLY A 32 -6.56 -18.59 6.23
CA GLY A 32 -6.61 -19.45 5.05
C GLY A 32 -7.88 -19.33 4.18
N SER A 33 -8.88 -18.50 4.60
CA SER A 33 -10.01 -18.23 3.73
C SER A 33 -9.60 -17.39 2.52
N THR A 34 -10.17 -17.66 1.34
CA THR A 34 -9.89 -16.92 0.11
C THR A 34 -10.80 -15.71 -0.04
N LEU A 35 -10.31 -14.68 -0.73
CA LEU A 35 -11.12 -13.56 -1.21
C LEU A 35 -12.03 -13.99 -2.37
N GLY A 36 -11.55 -14.97 -3.15
CA GLY A 36 -12.28 -15.57 -4.25
C GLY A 36 -12.86 -14.52 -5.21
N GLN A 37 -14.14 -14.67 -5.55
CA GLN A 37 -14.84 -13.73 -6.44
C GLN A 37 -15.06 -12.32 -5.84
N THR A 38 -14.71 -12.09 -4.57
CA THR A 38 -14.82 -10.76 -3.96
C THR A 38 -13.90 -9.74 -4.63
N VAL A 39 -12.79 -10.21 -5.19
CA VAL A 39 -11.72 -9.39 -5.79
C VAL A 39 -11.48 -9.80 -7.23
N GLN A 40 -11.38 -8.81 -8.11
CA GLN A 40 -10.82 -8.96 -9.46
C GLN A 40 -9.53 -8.16 -9.58
N TRP A 41 -8.63 -8.59 -10.48
CA TRP A 41 -7.36 -7.94 -10.73
C TRP A 41 -7.36 -7.21 -12.07
N ARG A 42 -6.68 -6.07 -12.09
CA ARG A 42 -6.31 -5.33 -13.29
C ARG A 42 -4.79 -5.22 -13.33
N HIS A 43 -4.22 -5.70 -14.42
CA HIS A 43 -2.78 -5.68 -14.71
C HIS A 43 -1.88 -6.33 -13.63
N PRO A 44 -2.25 -7.53 -13.09
CA PRO A 44 -1.40 -8.24 -12.13
C PRO A 44 -0.04 -8.63 -12.73
N GLU A 45 0.08 -8.69 -14.05
CA GLU A 45 1.32 -8.97 -14.80
C GLU A 45 2.46 -8.01 -14.45
N HIS A 46 2.18 -6.78 -14.00
CA HIS A 46 3.22 -5.86 -13.54
C HIS A 46 3.91 -6.36 -12.25
N ILE A 47 3.17 -7.08 -11.41
CA ILE A 47 3.73 -7.71 -10.22
C ILE A 47 4.58 -8.93 -10.63
N ASP A 48 4.06 -9.78 -11.52
CA ASP A 48 4.78 -10.95 -12.04
C ASP A 48 6.12 -10.54 -12.67
N GLN A 49 6.11 -9.50 -13.51
CA GLN A 49 7.31 -8.95 -14.15
C GLN A 49 8.31 -8.40 -13.12
N ALA A 50 7.83 -7.65 -12.12
CA ALA A 50 8.69 -7.10 -11.07
C ALA A 50 9.35 -8.20 -10.22
N LEU A 51 8.61 -9.24 -9.86
CA LEU A 51 9.12 -10.39 -9.10
C LEU A 51 10.12 -11.22 -9.92
N ALA A 52 9.89 -11.36 -11.23
CA ALA A 52 10.81 -12.07 -12.12
C ALA A 52 12.22 -11.46 -12.18
N HIS A 53 12.38 -10.16 -11.85
CA HIS A 53 13.70 -9.54 -11.73
C HIS A 53 14.53 -10.06 -10.55
N GLY A 54 13.92 -10.73 -9.57
CA GLY A 54 14.60 -11.36 -8.44
C GLY A 54 15.20 -10.40 -7.39
N LYS A 55 15.01 -9.07 -7.56
CA LYS A 55 15.58 -8.03 -6.66
C LYS A 55 14.63 -7.61 -5.54
N GLY A 56 13.50 -8.31 -5.41
CA GLY A 56 12.42 -7.94 -4.49
C GLY A 56 11.48 -6.90 -5.07
N LEU A 57 10.36 -6.73 -4.40
CA LEU A 57 9.26 -5.87 -4.82
C LEU A 57 8.83 -4.93 -3.71
N ILE A 58 8.71 -3.64 -4.01
CA ILE A 58 8.11 -2.64 -3.13
C ILE A 58 6.74 -2.27 -3.70
N LEU A 59 5.68 -2.59 -2.96
CA LEU A 59 4.32 -2.16 -3.28
C LEU A 59 4.01 -0.85 -2.58
N LEU A 60 3.63 0.16 -3.36
CA LEU A 60 3.16 1.44 -2.83
C LEU A 60 1.65 1.55 -3.06
N THR A 61 0.92 1.85 -2.01
CA THR A 61 -0.53 2.08 -2.06
C THR A 61 -0.90 3.28 -1.20
N PRO A 62 -1.83 4.17 -1.62
CA PRO A 62 -2.33 5.24 -0.78
C PRO A 62 -3.37 4.72 0.23
N HIS A 63 -3.62 5.49 1.29
CA HIS A 63 -4.70 5.24 2.25
C HIS A 63 -6.07 5.63 1.66
N VAL A 64 -6.37 5.15 0.46
CA VAL A 64 -7.60 5.46 -0.28
C VAL A 64 -8.43 4.19 -0.50
N GLY A 65 -9.74 4.34 -0.50
CA GLY A 65 -10.65 3.23 -0.74
C GLY A 65 -10.55 2.16 0.34
N CYS A 66 -10.40 0.91 -0.07
CA CYS A 66 -10.21 -0.22 0.83
C CYS A 66 -8.76 -0.71 0.75
N PHE A 67 -7.80 0.07 1.25
CA PHE A 67 -6.37 -0.28 1.18
C PHE A 67 -6.03 -1.58 1.93
N GLU A 68 -6.78 -1.94 2.97
CA GLU A 68 -6.57 -3.21 3.71
C GLU A 68 -6.79 -4.45 2.82
N ILE A 69 -7.68 -4.39 1.82
CA ILE A 69 -7.89 -5.50 0.89
C ILE A 69 -6.70 -5.72 -0.04
N VAL A 70 -5.92 -4.67 -0.33
CA VAL A 70 -4.78 -4.72 -1.26
C VAL A 70 -3.72 -5.70 -0.76
N ALA A 71 -3.33 -5.60 0.52
CA ALA A 71 -2.35 -6.50 1.11
C ALA A 71 -2.85 -7.94 1.18
N GLN A 72 -4.13 -8.15 1.52
CA GLN A 72 -4.74 -9.49 1.55
C GLN A 72 -4.84 -10.11 0.15
N ALA A 73 -5.21 -9.32 -0.86
CA ALA A 73 -5.27 -9.79 -2.24
C ALA A 73 -3.89 -10.17 -2.78
N TYR A 74 -2.86 -9.37 -2.46
CA TYR A 74 -1.49 -9.73 -2.78
C TYR A 74 -1.07 -11.04 -2.14
N ALA A 75 -1.30 -11.17 -0.82
CA ALA A 75 -0.92 -12.37 -0.07
C ALA A 75 -1.57 -13.65 -0.63
N GLU A 76 -2.85 -13.57 -1.01
CA GLU A 76 -3.57 -14.71 -1.58
C GLU A 76 -3.00 -15.13 -2.95
N ARG A 77 -2.66 -14.15 -3.81
CA ARG A 77 -2.24 -14.46 -5.18
C ARG A 77 -0.75 -14.76 -5.30
N PHE A 78 0.09 -14.02 -4.60
CA PHE A 78 1.55 -14.05 -4.75
C PHE A 78 2.30 -14.48 -3.48
N GLY A 79 1.64 -14.39 -2.32
CA GLY A 79 2.29 -14.52 -1.03
C GLY A 79 2.80 -15.94 -0.72
N GLN A 80 2.34 -16.98 -1.42
CA GLN A 80 2.84 -18.34 -1.23
C GLN A 80 4.31 -18.48 -1.66
N THR A 81 4.69 -17.82 -2.75
CA THR A 81 6.06 -17.83 -3.28
C THR A 81 6.85 -16.58 -2.88
N HIS A 82 6.18 -15.43 -2.79
CA HIS A 82 6.79 -14.13 -2.49
C HIS A 82 6.00 -13.45 -1.36
N PRO A 83 6.19 -13.86 -0.10
CA PRO A 83 5.46 -13.28 1.02
C PRO A 83 5.73 -11.78 1.14
N MET A 84 4.71 -11.02 1.57
CA MET A 84 4.81 -9.58 1.81
C MET A 84 5.13 -9.31 3.28
N THR A 85 6.07 -8.41 3.54
CA THR A 85 6.29 -7.81 4.85
C THR A 85 5.78 -6.38 4.85
N ALA A 86 4.81 -6.06 5.72
CA ALA A 86 4.26 -4.72 5.88
C ALA A 86 4.58 -4.16 7.27
N LEU A 87 4.95 -2.86 7.35
CA LEU A 87 5.08 -2.20 8.64
C LEU A 87 3.71 -1.86 9.21
N TYR A 88 3.54 -2.06 10.50
CA TYR A 88 2.35 -1.61 11.20
C TYR A 88 2.72 -0.93 12.52
N ARG A 89 1.86 0.01 12.92
CA ARG A 89 1.91 0.59 14.26
C ARG A 89 0.80 -0.06 15.09
N PRO A 90 1.14 -0.76 16.17
CA PRO A 90 0.14 -1.36 17.06
C PRO A 90 -0.83 -0.29 17.59
N ALA A 91 -2.10 -0.67 17.75
CA ALA A 91 -3.06 0.18 18.42
C ALA A 91 -2.65 0.39 19.88
N LYS A 92 -3.04 1.56 20.45
CA LYS A 92 -2.76 1.86 21.86
C LYS A 92 -3.55 0.93 22.82
N GLN A 93 -4.74 0.51 22.41
CA GLN A 93 -5.57 -0.43 23.17
C GLN A 93 -5.10 -1.86 22.91
N ALA A 94 -4.76 -2.61 23.96
CA ALA A 94 -4.24 -3.96 23.85
C ALA A 94 -5.17 -4.92 23.08
N TRP A 95 -6.48 -4.87 23.39
CA TRP A 95 -7.47 -5.70 22.70
C TRP A 95 -7.54 -5.42 21.19
N LEU A 96 -7.42 -4.15 20.79
CA LEU A 96 -7.44 -3.77 19.37
C LEU A 96 -6.13 -4.15 18.69
N ALA A 97 -4.99 -4.03 19.38
CA ALA A 97 -3.69 -4.45 18.86
C ALA A 97 -3.69 -5.94 18.54
N GLU A 98 -4.24 -6.78 19.42
CA GLU A 98 -4.36 -8.23 19.23
C GLU A 98 -5.24 -8.58 18.02
N ILE A 99 -6.40 -7.94 17.89
CA ILE A 99 -7.30 -8.12 16.74
C ILE A 99 -6.58 -7.73 15.43
N MET A 100 -5.91 -6.57 15.42
CA MET A 100 -5.20 -6.08 14.23
C MET A 100 -4.03 -6.98 13.85
N GLU A 101 -3.27 -7.48 14.82
CA GLU A 101 -2.17 -8.40 14.58
C GLU A 101 -2.67 -9.72 13.99
N HIS A 102 -3.69 -10.31 14.60
CA HIS A 102 -4.33 -11.53 14.08
C HIS A 102 -4.89 -11.34 12.66
N ALA A 103 -5.53 -10.21 12.41
CA ALA A 103 -6.15 -9.90 11.12
C ALA A 103 -5.14 -9.71 9.99
N ARG A 104 -3.98 -9.14 10.29
CA ARG A 104 -2.93 -8.80 9.31
C ARG A 104 -1.89 -9.88 9.13
N ASN A 105 -1.59 -10.70 10.15
CA ASN A 105 -0.73 -11.86 9.99
C ASN A 105 -1.52 -13.01 9.37
N ARG A 106 -1.31 -13.22 8.09
CA ARG A 106 -1.97 -14.26 7.27
C ARG A 106 -0.93 -15.01 6.46
N PRO A 107 -1.24 -16.22 5.97
CA PRO A 107 -0.38 -16.89 4.99
C PRO A 107 0.01 -15.93 3.86
N GLY A 108 1.30 -15.73 3.66
CA GLY A 108 1.83 -14.81 2.65
C GLY A 108 1.84 -13.31 3.02
N LEU A 109 1.36 -12.93 4.22
CA LEU A 109 1.40 -11.56 4.73
C LEU A 109 1.94 -11.54 6.16
N LEU A 110 3.10 -10.95 6.33
CA LEU A 110 3.79 -10.78 7.61
C LEU A 110 3.74 -9.32 8.03
N THR A 111 3.52 -9.08 9.30
CA THR A 111 3.60 -7.73 9.86
C THR A 111 4.90 -7.56 10.64
N ALA A 112 5.48 -6.36 10.54
CA ALA A 112 6.66 -5.97 11.29
C ALA A 112 6.40 -4.64 12.01
N PRO A 113 6.91 -4.43 13.24
CA PRO A 113 6.68 -3.18 13.96
C PRO A 113 7.32 -2.00 13.24
N ALA A 114 6.71 -0.81 13.32
CA ALA A 114 7.24 0.44 12.75
C ALA A 114 8.44 0.98 13.55
N THR A 115 9.50 0.17 13.65
CA THR A 115 10.77 0.41 14.36
C THR A 115 11.94 0.03 13.44
N LEU A 116 13.17 0.29 13.88
CA LEU A 116 14.38 -0.13 13.17
C LEU A 116 14.42 -1.66 12.91
N THR A 117 13.87 -2.45 13.84
CA THR A 117 13.78 -3.91 13.66
C THR A 117 12.87 -4.26 12.49
N GLY A 118 11.71 -3.59 12.37
CA GLY A 118 10.81 -3.80 11.23
C GLY A 118 11.43 -3.36 9.90
N VAL A 119 12.14 -2.22 9.88
CA VAL A 119 12.86 -1.79 8.68
C VAL A 119 13.92 -2.81 8.26
N ARG A 120 14.66 -3.40 9.23
CA ARG A 120 15.61 -4.49 8.94
C ARG A 120 14.92 -5.75 8.40
N ALA A 121 13.70 -6.06 8.89
CA ALA A 121 12.91 -7.18 8.36
C ALA A 121 12.51 -6.92 6.89
N MET A 122 12.06 -5.71 6.55
CA MET A 122 11.76 -5.33 5.16
C MET A 122 12.99 -5.43 4.25
N LEU A 123 14.14 -4.91 4.69
CA LEU A 123 15.39 -5.02 3.93
C LEU A 123 15.78 -6.48 3.68
N ARG A 124 15.61 -7.35 4.69
CA ARG A 124 15.87 -8.78 4.55
C ARG A 124 14.90 -9.43 3.56
N ALA A 125 13.61 -9.11 3.65
CA ALA A 125 12.59 -9.60 2.72
C ALA A 125 12.94 -9.22 1.27
N LEU A 126 13.26 -7.96 1.01
CA LEU A 126 13.66 -7.50 -0.33
C LEU A 126 14.92 -8.20 -0.85
N LYS A 127 15.96 -8.35 -0.02
CA LYS A 127 17.19 -9.08 -0.41
C LYS A 127 16.94 -10.56 -0.73
N ASN A 128 15.89 -11.15 -0.18
CA ASN A 128 15.45 -12.51 -0.48
C ASN A 128 14.48 -12.57 -1.69
N GLY A 129 14.34 -11.50 -2.48
CA GLY A 129 13.43 -11.46 -3.62
C GLY A 129 11.93 -11.38 -3.23
N GLN A 130 11.63 -11.13 -1.97
CA GLN A 130 10.26 -11.06 -1.44
C GLN A 130 9.67 -9.65 -1.59
N CYS A 131 8.46 -9.45 -1.09
CA CYS A 131 7.72 -8.20 -1.20
C CYS A 131 7.71 -7.39 0.09
N THR A 132 7.67 -6.06 -0.02
CA THR A 132 7.31 -5.17 1.08
C THR A 132 6.20 -4.21 0.67
N GLY A 133 5.24 -3.97 1.59
CA GLY A 133 4.14 -3.03 1.39
C GLY A 133 4.34 -1.74 2.19
N LEU A 134 4.15 -0.59 1.56
CA LEU A 134 4.25 0.74 2.16
C LEU A 134 3.12 1.65 1.72
N LEU A 135 2.68 2.50 2.64
CA LEU A 135 1.71 3.57 2.39
C LEU A 135 2.42 4.91 2.63
N PRO A 136 2.95 5.55 1.58
CA PRO A 136 3.86 6.71 1.72
C PRO A 136 3.15 8.05 1.91
N ASP A 137 1.82 8.10 1.89
CA ASP A 137 0.97 9.29 1.91
C ASP A 137 0.65 9.83 3.32
N GLN A 138 1.29 9.29 4.36
CA GLN A 138 1.20 9.83 5.73
C GLN A 138 2.47 10.57 6.12
N VAL A 139 2.32 11.57 7.00
CA VAL A 139 3.43 12.34 7.55
C VAL A 139 4.31 11.43 8.43
N PRO A 140 5.59 11.26 8.10
CA PRO A 140 6.49 10.44 8.91
C PRO A 140 6.92 11.19 10.19
N PRO A 141 7.51 10.50 11.18
CA PRO A 141 8.16 11.15 12.31
C PRO A 141 9.22 12.15 11.87
N GLU A 142 9.49 13.13 12.71
CA GLU A 142 10.55 14.13 12.48
C GLU A 142 11.90 13.46 12.18
N GLY A 143 12.64 14.00 11.21
CA GLY A 143 13.91 13.44 10.74
C GLY A 143 13.77 12.25 9.76
N MET A 144 12.55 11.72 9.53
CA MET A 144 12.34 10.57 8.63
C MET A 144 11.71 10.95 7.28
N GLY A 145 11.61 12.24 6.99
CA GLY A 145 11.01 12.75 5.76
C GLY A 145 11.78 13.94 5.20
N VAL A 146 11.31 14.41 4.05
CA VAL A 146 11.71 15.64 3.41
C VAL A 146 10.49 16.41 2.92
N TRP A 147 10.60 17.71 2.78
CA TRP A 147 9.53 18.52 2.21
C TRP A 147 9.47 18.33 0.69
N ALA A 148 8.33 17.92 0.18
CA ALA A 148 8.09 17.73 -1.25
C ALA A 148 6.66 18.16 -1.62
N PRO A 149 6.38 18.57 -2.87
CA PRO A 149 5.03 18.90 -3.30
C PRO A 149 4.08 17.70 -3.22
N PHE A 150 2.85 17.92 -2.73
CA PHE A 150 1.76 16.95 -2.73
C PHE A 150 0.43 17.70 -2.90
N PHE A 151 -0.30 17.43 -3.99
CA PHE A 151 -1.49 18.20 -4.41
C PHE A 151 -1.25 19.73 -4.42
N GLY A 152 -0.09 20.13 -4.96
CA GLY A 152 0.28 21.55 -5.10
C GLY A 152 0.64 22.25 -3.77
N ARG A 153 0.83 21.52 -2.67
CA ARG A 153 1.23 22.05 -1.37
C ARG A 153 2.48 21.35 -0.85
N PRO A 154 3.34 22.03 -0.07
CA PRO A 154 4.43 21.37 0.62
C PRO A 154 3.90 20.34 1.62
N ALA A 155 4.38 19.10 1.55
CA ALA A 155 4.09 18.03 2.48
C ALA A 155 5.39 17.38 2.97
N TYR A 156 5.45 17.05 4.26
CA TYR A 156 6.57 16.32 4.83
C TYR A 156 6.42 14.85 4.46
N THR A 157 7.21 14.40 3.48
CA THR A 157 7.05 13.12 2.78
C THR A 157 8.09 12.11 3.25
N MET A 158 7.65 10.89 3.49
CA MET A 158 8.48 9.75 3.90
C MET A 158 9.52 9.39 2.83
N THR A 159 10.78 9.16 3.26
CA THR A 159 11.88 8.76 2.37
C THR A 159 12.14 7.26 2.35
N MET A 160 11.42 6.48 3.17
CA MET A 160 11.70 5.05 3.38
C MET A 160 11.63 4.23 2.09
N ALA A 161 10.57 4.43 1.28
CA ALA A 161 10.40 3.67 0.04
C ALA A 161 11.58 3.88 -0.92
N ALA A 162 12.02 5.13 -1.09
CA ALA A 162 13.18 5.46 -1.91
C ALA A 162 14.47 4.82 -1.39
N LYS A 163 14.74 4.94 -0.08
CA LYS A 163 15.92 4.32 0.54
C LYS A 163 15.94 2.81 0.39
N LEU A 164 14.80 2.14 0.56
CA LEU A 164 14.71 0.69 0.36
C LEU A 164 15.00 0.31 -1.10
N ALA A 165 14.39 1.01 -2.07
CA ALA A 165 14.62 0.76 -3.49
C ALA A 165 16.10 0.97 -3.88
N GLN A 166 16.72 2.06 -3.42
CA GLN A 166 18.13 2.36 -3.68
C GLN A 166 19.09 1.33 -3.08
N GLN A 167 18.82 0.85 -1.86
CA GLN A 167 19.68 -0.12 -1.16
C GLN A 167 19.58 -1.55 -1.70
N THR A 168 18.43 -1.91 -2.29
CA THR A 168 18.17 -3.29 -2.69
C THR A 168 18.08 -3.47 -4.20
N GLY A 169 17.85 -2.40 -4.96
CA GLY A 169 17.49 -2.45 -6.37
C GLY A 169 16.09 -3.02 -6.63
N ALA A 170 15.25 -3.10 -5.59
CA ALA A 170 13.88 -3.62 -5.70
C ALA A 170 13.03 -2.78 -6.65
N THR A 171 12.19 -3.46 -7.41
CA THR A 171 11.25 -2.82 -8.33
C THR A 171 10.07 -2.24 -7.55
N ILE A 172 9.58 -1.07 -7.95
CA ILE A 172 8.36 -0.47 -7.39
C ILE A 172 7.18 -0.78 -8.30
N VAL A 173 6.08 -1.22 -7.69
CA VAL A 173 4.76 -1.34 -8.33
C VAL A 173 3.76 -0.57 -7.47
N LEU A 174 2.90 0.20 -8.15
CA LEU A 174 1.84 0.96 -7.52
C LEU A 174 0.58 0.10 -7.44
N MET A 175 -0.15 0.17 -6.33
CA MET A 175 -1.40 -0.58 -6.20
C MET A 175 -2.49 0.28 -5.58
N ARG A 176 -3.73 0.05 -6.00
CA ARG A 176 -4.92 0.59 -5.35
C ARG A 176 -6.08 -0.40 -5.34
N GLY A 177 -6.89 -0.34 -4.30
CA GLY A 177 -8.13 -1.11 -4.18
C GLY A 177 -9.34 -0.24 -4.49
N GLU A 178 -9.97 -0.44 -5.64
CA GLU A 178 -11.20 0.24 -6.02
C GLU A 178 -12.41 -0.50 -5.43
N ARG A 179 -13.24 0.25 -4.68
CA ARG A 179 -14.52 -0.28 -4.17
C ARG A 179 -15.61 -0.02 -5.20
N LEU A 180 -16.26 -1.07 -5.64
CA LEU A 180 -17.34 -0.96 -6.62
C LEU A 180 -18.66 -0.51 -5.99
N SER A 181 -19.40 0.35 -6.69
CA SER A 181 -20.77 0.70 -6.38
C SER A 181 -21.69 -0.51 -6.55
N PHE A 182 -22.95 -0.42 -6.03
CA PHE A 182 -23.92 -1.50 -6.16
C PHE A 182 -24.11 -1.97 -7.61
N TRP A 183 -24.30 -1.06 -8.53
CA TRP A 183 -24.49 -1.38 -9.95
C TRP A 183 -23.25 -1.97 -10.62
N GLN A 184 -22.07 -1.48 -10.25
CA GLN A 184 -20.82 -2.05 -10.73
C GLN A 184 -20.60 -3.47 -10.19
N ARG A 185 -20.97 -3.77 -8.93
CA ARG A 185 -20.90 -5.13 -8.37
C ARG A 185 -21.79 -6.11 -9.12
N LEU A 186 -23.01 -5.70 -9.47
CA LEU A 186 -23.91 -6.54 -10.29
C LEU A 186 -23.30 -6.83 -11.67
N ARG A 187 -22.64 -5.84 -12.26
CA ARG A 187 -22.02 -5.97 -13.59
C ARG A 187 -20.74 -6.81 -13.57
N HIS A 188 -19.88 -6.64 -12.56
CA HIS A 188 -18.57 -7.26 -12.49
C HIS A 188 -18.54 -8.55 -11.66
N GLY A 189 -19.58 -8.83 -10.89
CA GLY A 189 -19.61 -10.01 -10.01
C GLY A 189 -18.62 -9.99 -8.85
N CYS A 190 -18.00 -8.84 -8.55
CA CYS A 190 -17.03 -8.67 -7.47
C CYS A 190 -17.31 -7.41 -6.65
N GLN A 191 -16.65 -7.26 -5.50
CA GLN A 191 -16.80 -6.08 -4.63
C GLN A 191 -15.67 -5.07 -4.82
N TYR A 192 -14.49 -5.57 -5.17
CA TYR A 192 -13.27 -4.76 -5.31
C TYR A 192 -12.55 -5.12 -6.60
N ILE A 193 -11.91 -4.12 -7.20
CA ILE A 193 -10.93 -4.31 -8.25
C ILE A 193 -9.57 -3.86 -7.69
N ILE A 194 -8.58 -4.73 -7.77
CA ILE A 194 -7.20 -4.41 -7.42
C ILE A 194 -6.47 -4.04 -8.70
N HIS A 195 -5.99 -2.82 -8.75
CA HIS A 195 -5.18 -2.32 -9.85
C HIS A 195 -3.71 -2.43 -9.48
N ALA A 196 -2.89 -2.94 -10.38
CA ALA A 196 -1.44 -2.92 -10.28
C ALA A 196 -0.88 -2.12 -11.47
N GLU A 197 0.00 -1.17 -11.20
CA GLU A 197 0.57 -0.28 -12.19
C GLU A 197 2.11 -0.27 -12.05
N ALA A 198 2.83 -0.39 -13.15
CA ALA A 198 4.28 -0.25 -13.12
C ALA A 198 4.67 1.18 -12.71
N ALA A 199 5.80 1.32 -12.02
CA ALA A 199 6.37 2.63 -11.74
C ALA A 199 6.61 3.40 -13.05
N SER A 200 6.24 4.68 -13.08
CA SER A 200 6.50 5.55 -14.23
C SER A 200 8.01 5.75 -14.46
N ALA A 201 8.38 6.12 -15.68
CA ALA A 201 9.76 6.46 -15.99
C ALA A 201 10.29 7.61 -15.09
N ASP A 202 9.45 8.61 -14.81
CA ASP A 202 9.75 9.72 -13.90
C ASP A 202 10.08 9.21 -12.47
N LEU A 203 9.27 8.32 -11.91
CA LEU A 203 9.53 7.73 -10.59
C LEU A 203 10.83 6.92 -10.60
N THR A 204 11.02 6.08 -11.61
CA THR A 204 12.23 5.25 -11.73
C THR A 204 13.49 6.11 -11.85
N GLN A 205 13.46 7.17 -12.66
CA GLN A 205 14.57 8.08 -12.84
C GLN A 205 14.87 8.87 -11.55
N ALA A 206 13.83 9.39 -10.89
CA ALA A 206 14.01 10.11 -9.63
C ALA A 206 14.62 9.25 -8.53
N LEU A 207 14.27 7.97 -8.45
CA LEU A 207 14.88 7.03 -7.51
C LEU A 207 16.36 6.77 -7.83
N ALA A 208 16.73 6.74 -9.11
CA ALA A 208 18.11 6.52 -9.55
C ALA A 208 19.06 7.69 -9.23
N THR A 209 18.52 8.92 -9.06
CA THR A 209 19.35 10.10 -8.70
C THR A 209 19.98 10.00 -7.32
N GLY A 210 19.36 9.26 -6.40
CA GLY A 210 19.75 9.23 -4.98
C GLY A 210 19.32 10.46 -4.18
N ASP A 211 18.72 11.47 -4.82
CA ASP A 211 18.24 12.70 -4.16
C ASP A 211 16.91 12.41 -3.42
N PRO A 212 16.86 12.57 -2.08
CA PRO A 212 15.66 12.32 -1.29
C PRO A 212 14.49 13.24 -1.67
N ALA A 213 14.74 14.51 -2.04
CA ALA A 213 13.67 15.45 -2.36
C ALA A 213 13.05 15.13 -3.73
N GLN A 214 13.85 14.80 -4.73
CA GLN A 214 13.36 14.36 -6.05
C GLN A 214 12.59 13.04 -5.94
N SER A 215 13.13 12.07 -5.20
CA SER A 215 12.48 10.79 -4.96
C SER A 215 11.12 10.96 -4.25
N ALA A 216 11.06 11.79 -3.20
CA ALA A 216 9.83 12.07 -2.48
C ALA A 216 8.78 12.77 -3.36
N ALA A 217 9.19 13.75 -4.17
CA ALA A 217 8.31 14.43 -5.10
C ALA A 217 7.73 13.47 -6.15
N ALA A 218 8.54 12.56 -6.68
CA ALA A 218 8.09 11.56 -7.65
C ALA A 218 7.14 10.53 -7.01
N ILE A 219 7.40 10.08 -5.78
CA ILE A 219 6.48 9.22 -5.01
C ILE A 219 5.15 9.94 -4.77
N ASN A 220 5.18 11.22 -4.39
CA ASN A 220 3.97 12.01 -4.20
C ASN A 220 3.15 12.09 -5.49
N ARG A 221 3.76 12.39 -6.64
CA ARG A 221 3.07 12.38 -7.94
C ARG A 221 2.46 11.01 -8.27
N ALA A 222 3.16 9.93 -7.95
CA ALA A 222 2.63 8.59 -8.14
C ALA A 222 1.42 8.33 -7.23
N MET A 223 1.41 8.82 -5.99
CA MET A 223 0.24 8.73 -5.10
C MET A 223 -0.91 9.63 -5.58
N GLU A 224 -0.63 10.85 -6.04
CA GLU A 224 -1.64 11.75 -6.63
C GLU A 224 -2.35 11.10 -7.83
N HIS A 225 -1.62 10.36 -8.66
CA HIS A 225 -2.17 9.62 -9.79
C HIS A 225 -3.13 8.49 -9.35
N LEU A 226 -2.87 7.83 -8.22
CA LEU A 226 -3.70 6.75 -7.70
C LEU A 226 -4.94 7.22 -6.94
N ILE A 227 -4.94 8.48 -6.44
CA ILE A 227 -6.02 9.07 -5.63
C ILE A 227 -7.05 9.77 -6.50
#